data_4ffa20587e83e7140620b542b5cb67cf
#
_entry.id   4ffa20587e83e7140620b542b5cb67cf
#
_cell.length_a   1.000
_cell.length_b   1.000
_cell.length_c   1.000
_cell.angle_alpha   90.00
_cell.angle_beta   90.00
_cell.angle_gamma   90.00
#
_symmetry.space_group_name_H-M   'P 1'
#
loop_
_entity.id
_entity.type
_entity.pdbx_description
1 polymer ?
#
loop_
_entity_poly.entity_id
_entity_poly.type
_entity_poly.pdbx_seq_one_letter_code
_entity_poly.pdbx_strand_id
1 'polypeptide(L)'
;NAFNYTDADWAALEARRYDTTEHPDRPWVVIGDDGKYHYYGNFDWYHSIYNTNRFHQEHNLSLSGGGKDVNYYVSGRYYQQDGVLGGNMIRNKENYKNYSFRAKFDAQLFKWAKWSTNASLNAVNQKYPGPLNEAQTIAALEENVAPMFVPYNPDGSIVMYPADLRNVALGKGRTAALADPTNKHTIENLSLTLSNSLQLKLHKDLTFDASYNINNYRRLYKDRTAANIYSDAVGVTKTTTHYQKDTYRERPYEYTYHNVDAYFTYEHSWNKEHNFKAVAGMNYEKYRLVDNIVEQFGLGSDQIDSFNSVNDDTYWLVQQ
;
A
#
# COMPACT_ATOMS: atom_id res chain seq x y z
N ASN A 1 9.02 16.70 -34.61
CA ASN A 1 7.61 16.72 -34.24
C ASN A 1 7.22 15.35 -33.68
N ALA A 2 6.71 15.32 -32.46
CA ALA A 2 6.31 14.07 -31.77
C ALA A 2 4.93 13.56 -32.23
N PHE A 3 4.21 14.36 -32.97
CA PHE A 3 2.85 14.09 -33.43
C PHE A 3 2.77 13.92 -34.94
N ASN A 4 1.80 13.11 -35.40
CA ASN A 4 1.48 12.83 -36.77
C ASN A 4 0.28 13.66 -37.29
N TYR A 5 0.05 14.84 -36.74
CA TYR A 5 -1.03 15.73 -37.13
C TYR A 5 -0.66 16.60 -38.33
N THR A 6 -1.61 16.80 -39.24
CA THR A 6 -1.55 17.76 -40.36
C THR A 6 -1.92 19.17 -39.85
N ASP A 7 -1.74 20.18 -40.69
CA ASP A 7 -2.14 21.56 -40.38
C ASP A 7 -3.67 21.67 -40.16
N ALA A 8 -4.46 20.86 -40.86
CA ALA A 8 -5.91 20.80 -40.70
C ALA A 8 -6.27 20.18 -39.33
N ASP A 9 -5.57 19.14 -38.90
CA ASP A 9 -5.76 18.53 -37.57
C ASP A 9 -5.41 19.53 -36.45
N TRP A 10 -4.33 20.28 -36.62
CA TRP A 10 -3.95 21.33 -35.68
C TRP A 10 -5.02 22.42 -35.56
N ALA A 11 -5.59 22.84 -36.71
CA ALA A 11 -6.70 23.81 -36.72
C ALA A 11 -7.95 23.25 -35.99
N ALA A 12 -8.27 21.98 -36.20
CA ALA A 12 -9.36 21.32 -35.49
C ALA A 12 -9.14 21.23 -33.97
N LEU A 13 -7.90 20.97 -33.55
CA LEU A 13 -7.52 20.95 -32.13
C LEU A 13 -7.60 22.36 -31.50
N GLU A 14 -7.07 23.38 -32.22
CA GLU A 14 -7.13 24.76 -31.73
C GLU A 14 -8.58 25.27 -31.57
N ALA A 15 -9.49 24.86 -32.46
CA ALA A 15 -10.92 25.18 -32.32
C ALA A 15 -11.58 24.61 -31.06
N ARG A 16 -10.94 23.61 -30.44
CA ARG A 16 -11.43 22.96 -29.20
C ARG A 16 -10.68 23.38 -27.95
N ARG A 17 -9.71 24.25 -28.02
CA ARG A 17 -8.80 24.61 -26.95
C ARG A 17 -9.45 24.93 -25.63
N TYR A 18 -10.65 25.54 -25.68
CA TYR A 18 -11.41 25.93 -24.48
C TYR A 18 -12.69 25.10 -24.29
N ASP A 19 -12.90 24.06 -25.09
CA ASP A 19 -14.07 23.19 -25.03
C ASP A 19 -13.67 21.82 -24.49
N THR A 20 -13.97 21.56 -23.22
CA THR A 20 -13.71 20.32 -22.52
C THR A 20 -14.86 19.32 -22.58
N THR A 21 -15.86 19.59 -23.44
CA THR A 21 -17.04 18.74 -23.59
C THR A 21 -16.98 17.99 -24.92
N GLU A 22 -17.22 16.70 -24.87
CA GLU A 22 -17.39 15.91 -26.08
C GLU A 22 -18.80 16.11 -26.67
N HIS A 23 -18.88 16.36 -27.96
CA HIS A 23 -20.14 16.54 -28.68
C HIS A 23 -20.32 15.45 -29.75
N PRO A 24 -21.56 14.93 -29.96
CA PRO A 24 -21.82 13.88 -30.93
C PRO A 24 -21.45 14.25 -32.39
N ASP A 25 -21.60 15.52 -32.77
CA ASP A 25 -21.23 16.05 -34.08
C ASP A 25 -19.74 16.36 -34.21
N ARG A 26 -19.01 16.27 -33.09
CA ARG A 26 -17.61 16.60 -32.99
C ARG A 26 -16.92 15.70 -31.95
N PRO A 27 -16.90 14.37 -32.18
CA PRO A 27 -16.37 13.42 -31.21
C PRO A 27 -14.86 13.63 -30.98
N TRP A 28 -14.39 13.23 -29.81
CA TRP A 28 -12.97 13.31 -29.46
C TRP A 28 -12.12 12.24 -30.15
N VAL A 29 -12.73 11.11 -30.52
CA VAL A 29 -12.09 10.00 -31.22
C VAL A 29 -12.84 9.75 -32.51
N VAL A 30 -12.13 9.75 -33.62
CA VAL A 30 -12.70 9.45 -34.95
C VAL A 30 -11.96 8.26 -35.56
N ILE A 31 -12.62 7.53 -36.44
CA ILE A 31 -12.04 6.46 -37.21
C ILE A 31 -11.58 7.05 -38.53
N GLY A 32 -10.27 7.00 -38.80
CA GLY A 32 -9.71 7.49 -40.08
C GLY A 32 -9.94 6.52 -41.23
N ASP A 33 -9.64 6.95 -42.44
CA ASP A 33 -9.71 6.12 -43.65
C ASP A 33 -8.71 4.95 -43.61
N ASP A 34 -7.70 5.02 -42.75
CA ASP A 34 -6.75 3.94 -42.45
C ASP A 34 -7.29 2.90 -41.48
N GLY A 35 -8.53 3.07 -40.98
CA GLY A 35 -9.20 2.19 -39.98
C GLY A 35 -8.70 2.34 -38.55
N LYS A 36 -7.84 3.32 -38.29
CA LYS A 36 -7.30 3.58 -36.94
C LYS A 36 -8.08 4.64 -36.20
N TYR A 37 -7.89 4.67 -34.90
CA TYR A 37 -8.39 5.75 -34.05
C TYR A 37 -7.49 6.97 -34.14
N HIS A 38 -8.08 8.14 -34.41
CA HIS A 38 -7.47 9.46 -34.37
C HIS A 38 -8.10 10.34 -33.31
N TYR A 39 -7.29 11.14 -32.61
CA TYR A 39 -7.69 11.78 -31.36
C TYR A 39 -7.68 13.31 -31.48
N TYR A 40 -8.82 13.91 -31.16
CA TYR A 40 -9.06 15.35 -31.20
C TYR A 40 -9.71 15.85 -29.92
N GLY A 41 -9.39 15.24 -28.79
CA GLY A 41 -9.97 15.56 -27.48
C GLY A 41 -9.46 16.86 -26.88
N ASN A 42 -10.07 17.21 -25.78
CA ASN A 42 -9.56 18.17 -24.79
C ASN A 42 -9.82 17.58 -23.40
N PHE A 43 -9.18 16.44 -23.15
CA PHE A 43 -9.44 15.58 -21.99
C PHE A 43 -8.71 16.08 -20.76
N ASP A 44 -9.43 16.10 -19.63
CA ASP A 44 -8.87 16.47 -18.33
C ASP A 44 -8.19 15.27 -17.67
N TRP A 45 -6.93 15.09 -17.99
CA TRP A 45 -6.11 14.02 -17.41
C TRP A 45 -5.91 14.18 -15.92
N TYR A 46 -5.81 15.40 -15.40
CA TYR A 46 -5.57 15.65 -13.99
C TYR A 46 -6.70 15.08 -13.12
N HIS A 47 -7.94 15.45 -13.37
CA HIS A 47 -9.10 14.95 -12.62
C HIS A 47 -9.44 13.48 -12.94
N SER A 48 -8.98 12.97 -14.08
CA SER A 48 -9.14 11.55 -14.42
C SER A 48 -8.18 10.63 -13.66
N ILE A 49 -7.00 11.11 -13.31
CA ILE A 49 -5.97 10.34 -12.60
C ILE A 49 -6.03 10.62 -11.12
N TYR A 50 -6.09 11.89 -10.74
CA TYR A 50 -5.97 12.31 -9.35
C TYR A 50 -7.32 12.48 -8.66
N ASN A 51 -7.36 12.06 -7.42
CA ASN A 51 -8.50 12.27 -6.55
C ASN A 51 -8.40 13.66 -5.88
N THR A 52 -9.23 14.62 -6.33
CA THR A 52 -9.25 15.97 -5.79
C THR A 52 -10.05 16.08 -4.48
N ASN A 53 -10.98 15.16 -4.24
CA ASN A 53 -11.81 15.09 -3.05
C ASN A 53 -11.47 13.84 -2.24
N ARG A 54 -10.37 13.90 -1.49
CA ARG A 54 -9.91 12.78 -0.67
C ARG A 54 -10.67 12.75 0.65
N PHE A 55 -11.46 11.70 0.83
CA PHE A 55 -12.17 11.46 2.07
C PHE A 55 -11.24 10.79 3.08
N HIS A 56 -11.31 11.23 4.33
CA HIS A 56 -10.74 10.52 5.46
C HIS A 56 -11.72 10.48 6.62
N GLN A 57 -11.64 9.44 7.42
CA GLN A 57 -12.40 9.30 8.66
C GLN A 57 -11.54 8.66 9.73
N GLU A 58 -11.79 9.07 10.96
CA GLU A 58 -11.13 8.53 12.14
C GLU A 58 -12.14 8.36 13.26
N HIS A 59 -12.13 7.18 13.88
CA HIS A 59 -12.95 6.86 15.03
C HIS A 59 -12.07 6.33 16.15
N ASN A 60 -12.15 6.98 17.30
CA ASN A 60 -11.39 6.59 18.50
C ASN A 60 -12.36 6.32 19.64
N LEU A 61 -12.13 5.18 20.33
CA LEU A 61 -12.84 4.85 21.54
C LEU A 61 -11.84 4.45 22.59
N SER A 62 -12.00 4.94 23.82
CA SER A 62 -11.18 4.51 24.95
C SER A 62 -12.01 4.35 26.21
N LEU A 63 -11.60 3.40 27.03
CA LEU A 63 -12.15 3.12 28.33
C LEU A 63 -11.01 2.98 29.32
N SER A 64 -11.10 3.65 30.45
CA SER A 64 -10.16 3.52 31.55
C SER A 64 -10.90 3.45 32.86
N GLY A 65 -10.33 2.73 33.79
CA GLY A 65 -10.89 2.60 35.14
C GLY A 65 -9.90 1.97 36.09
N GLY A 66 -10.30 1.87 37.33
CA GLY A 66 -9.47 1.23 38.31
C GLY A 66 -9.79 1.67 39.73
N GLY A 67 -8.98 1.19 40.64
CA GLY A 67 -9.06 1.46 42.06
C GLY A 67 -7.68 1.37 42.71
N LYS A 68 -7.66 1.05 44.00
CA LYS A 68 -6.41 1.00 44.76
C LYS A 68 -5.42 -0.05 44.22
N ASP A 69 -5.94 -1.21 43.81
CA ASP A 69 -5.11 -2.37 43.49
C ASP A 69 -5.09 -2.75 42.02
N VAL A 70 -5.97 -2.17 41.20
CA VAL A 70 -6.10 -2.48 39.77
C VAL A 70 -6.38 -1.22 38.99
N ASN A 71 -5.65 -1.04 37.88
CA ASN A 71 -5.94 -0.01 36.90
C ASN A 71 -5.91 -0.61 35.50
N TYR A 72 -6.80 -0.16 34.63
CA TYR A 72 -6.83 -0.59 33.24
C TYR A 72 -7.12 0.58 32.30
N TYR A 73 -6.64 0.41 31.09
CA TYR A 73 -6.90 1.28 29.95
C TYR A 73 -7.04 0.40 28.71
N VAL A 74 -8.10 0.63 27.93
CA VAL A 74 -8.33 -0.02 26.64
C VAL A 74 -8.70 1.04 25.63
N SER A 75 -8.16 0.96 24.43
CA SER A 75 -8.53 1.85 23.33
C SER A 75 -8.55 1.13 21.99
N GLY A 76 -9.45 1.56 21.13
CA GLY A 76 -9.54 1.16 19.73
C GLY A 76 -9.56 2.38 18.83
N ARG A 77 -8.91 2.28 17.68
CA ARG A 77 -8.89 3.30 16.64
C ARG A 77 -9.14 2.65 15.29
N TYR A 78 -10.01 3.24 14.54
CA TYR A 78 -10.17 3.01 13.10
C TYR A 78 -9.82 4.27 12.35
N TYR A 79 -9.00 4.15 11.32
CA TYR A 79 -8.65 5.22 10.41
C TYR A 79 -8.76 4.73 8.97
N GLN A 80 -9.37 5.52 8.10
CA GLN A 80 -9.43 5.28 6.67
C GLN A 80 -9.12 6.58 5.94
N GLN A 81 -8.39 6.48 4.83
CA GLN A 81 -8.09 7.61 3.95
C GLN A 81 -8.06 7.14 2.50
N ASP A 82 -8.66 7.92 1.62
CA ASP A 82 -8.52 7.77 0.17
C ASP A 82 -7.18 8.33 -0.28
N GLY A 83 -6.56 7.65 -1.22
CA GLY A 83 -5.27 8.07 -1.77
C GLY A 83 -5.37 9.14 -2.85
N VAL A 84 -4.22 9.49 -3.40
CA VAL A 84 -4.07 10.48 -4.47
C VAL A 84 -4.52 9.91 -5.81
N LEU A 85 -4.19 8.64 -6.09
CA LEU A 85 -4.56 7.95 -7.32
C LEU A 85 -5.97 7.36 -7.19
N GLY A 86 -6.97 8.10 -7.63
CA GLY A 86 -8.37 7.75 -7.42
C GLY A 86 -9.35 8.43 -8.36
N GLY A 87 -8.86 9.08 -9.41
CA GLY A 87 -9.69 9.69 -10.45
C GLY A 87 -10.54 8.69 -11.22
N ASN A 88 -11.35 9.17 -12.15
CA ASN A 88 -12.37 8.35 -12.84
C ASN A 88 -11.75 7.23 -13.73
N MET A 89 -10.54 7.44 -14.23
CA MET A 89 -9.80 6.46 -15.03
C MET A 89 -9.28 5.30 -14.15
N ILE A 90 -8.99 5.55 -12.88
CA ILE A 90 -8.37 4.57 -12.00
C ILE A 90 -9.38 3.54 -11.54
N ARG A 91 -9.18 2.27 -11.91
CA ARG A 91 -10.06 1.16 -11.54
C ARG A 91 -9.78 0.63 -10.12
N ASN A 92 -8.52 0.44 -9.78
CA ASN A 92 -8.11 0.05 -8.44
C ASN A 92 -7.68 1.29 -7.64
N LYS A 93 -8.65 2.03 -7.12
CA LYS A 93 -8.38 3.27 -6.38
C LYS A 93 -7.51 3.03 -5.16
N GLU A 94 -6.58 3.97 -4.94
CA GLU A 94 -5.72 3.96 -3.78
C GLU A 94 -6.54 4.18 -2.50
N ASN A 95 -6.26 3.34 -1.49
CA ASN A 95 -6.94 3.41 -0.20
C ASN A 95 -6.04 2.91 0.93
N TYR A 96 -6.08 3.59 2.06
CA TYR A 96 -5.38 3.23 3.29
C TYR A 96 -6.37 3.00 4.42
N LYS A 97 -6.25 1.86 5.15
CA LYS A 97 -7.01 1.56 6.36
C LYS A 97 -6.08 1.14 7.48
N ASN A 98 -6.33 1.66 8.66
CA ASN A 98 -5.58 1.32 9.87
C ASN A 98 -6.54 0.99 11.01
N TYR A 99 -6.30 -0.15 11.64
CA TYR A 99 -6.99 -0.61 12.85
C TYR A 99 -5.97 -0.71 13.96
N SER A 100 -6.17 -0.01 15.05
CA SER A 100 -5.28 -0.06 16.21
C SER A 100 -6.08 -0.43 17.46
N PHE A 101 -5.50 -1.32 18.25
CA PHE A 101 -6.04 -1.69 19.56
C PHE A 101 -4.92 -1.63 20.60
N ARG A 102 -5.21 -1.11 21.76
CA ARG A 102 -4.28 -1.06 22.88
C ARG A 102 -5.00 -1.42 24.17
N ALA A 103 -4.37 -2.27 24.97
CA ALA A 103 -4.80 -2.59 26.32
C ALA A 103 -3.62 -2.45 27.28
N LYS A 104 -3.84 -1.80 28.41
CA LYS A 104 -2.91 -1.70 29.53
C LYS A 104 -3.63 -2.14 30.78
N PHE A 105 -2.95 -2.96 31.56
CA PHE A 105 -3.47 -3.45 32.84
C PHE A 105 -2.33 -3.45 33.87
N ASP A 106 -2.58 -2.84 35.03
CA ASP A 106 -1.69 -2.82 36.18
C ASP A 106 -2.44 -3.37 37.38
N ALA A 107 -1.86 -4.36 38.06
CA ALA A 107 -2.47 -4.99 39.24
C ALA A 107 -1.48 -5.15 40.41
N GLN A 108 -1.86 -4.71 41.57
CA GLN A 108 -1.22 -5.06 42.83
C GLN A 108 -1.79 -6.39 43.28
N LEU A 109 -1.15 -7.52 42.88
CA LEU A 109 -1.64 -8.87 43.17
C LEU A 109 -1.60 -9.18 44.70
N PHE A 110 -0.51 -8.74 45.32
CA PHE A 110 -0.28 -8.87 46.76
C PHE A 110 0.48 -7.62 47.24
N LYS A 111 0.55 -7.38 48.53
CA LYS A 111 1.34 -6.26 49.08
C LYS A 111 2.81 -6.25 48.61
N TRP A 112 3.31 -7.41 48.22
CA TRP A 112 4.68 -7.64 47.78
C TRP A 112 4.83 -7.94 46.30
N ALA A 113 3.71 -8.07 45.53
CA ALA A 113 3.77 -8.44 44.11
C ALA A 113 2.89 -7.52 43.24
N LYS A 114 3.48 -6.87 42.25
CA LYS A 114 2.81 -6.07 41.25
C LYS A 114 3.02 -6.70 39.87
N TRP A 115 1.96 -6.81 39.09
CA TRP A 115 1.99 -7.22 37.71
C TRP A 115 1.47 -6.09 36.81
N SER A 116 2.15 -5.88 35.67
CA SER A 116 1.74 -4.94 34.63
C SER A 116 1.82 -5.61 33.27
N THR A 117 0.83 -5.37 32.44
CA THR A 117 0.83 -5.80 31.04
C THR A 117 0.41 -4.66 30.12
N ASN A 118 1.02 -4.60 28.95
CA ASN A 118 0.67 -3.66 27.89
C ASN A 118 0.67 -4.43 26.57
N ALA A 119 -0.47 -4.47 25.91
CA ALA A 119 -0.65 -5.11 24.61
C ALA A 119 -1.05 -4.05 23.59
N SER A 120 -0.48 -4.11 22.40
CA SER A 120 -0.91 -3.31 21.26
C SER A 120 -0.97 -4.16 20.00
N LEU A 121 -2.03 -3.97 19.24
CA LEU A 121 -2.23 -4.54 17.92
C LEU A 121 -2.42 -3.40 16.92
N ASN A 122 -1.70 -3.44 15.81
CA ASN A 122 -1.88 -2.50 14.72
C ASN A 122 -1.95 -3.26 13.40
N ALA A 123 -3.07 -3.12 12.69
CA ALA A 123 -3.28 -3.72 11.38
C ALA A 123 -3.47 -2.61 10.34
N VAL A 124 -2.67 -2.66 9.28
CA VAL A 124 -2.74 -1.74 8.15
C VAL A 124 -3.06 -2.53 6.89
N ASN A 125 -4.01 -2.03 6.13
CA ASN A 125 -4.31 -2.52 4.79
C ASN A 125 -4.25 -1.34 3.83
N GLN A 126 -3.38 -1.45 2.82
CA GLN A 126 -3.16 -0.43 1.83
C GLN A 126 -3.28 -1.02 0.45
N LYS A 127 -3.99 -0.32 -0.42
CA LYS A 127 -4.18 -0.70 -1.82
C LYS A 127 -3.69 0.42 -2.72
N TYR A 128 -3.09 0.04 -3.83
CA TYR A 128 -2.67 0.95 -4.89
C TYR A 128 -3.12 0.43 -6.26
N PRO A 129 -3.35 1.31 -7.23
CA PRO A 129 -3.38 0.90 -8.63
C PRO A 129 -1.95 0.46 -8.99
N GLY A 130 -1.75 -0.82 -9.30
CA GLY A 130 -0.42 -1.33 -9.65
C GLY A 130 0.01 -0.94 -11.05
N PRO A 131 1.26 -1.22 -11.45
CA PRO A 131 2.48 -1.54 -10.70
C PRO A 131 3.18 -0.25 -10.25
N LEU A 132 3.65 -0.15 -9.02
CA LEU A 132 4.04 1.16 -8.54
C LEU A 132 5.41 1.27 -7.88
N ASN A 133 6.22 2.02 -8.56
CA ASN A 133 6.95 3.11 -7.94
C ASN A 133 6.16 4.41 -8.18
N GLU A 134 5.51 4.97 -7.17
CA GLU A 134 4.64 6.16 -7.27
C GLU A 134 5.31 7.34 -7.98
N ALA A 135 6.55 7.64 -7.63
CA ALA A 135 7.31 8.73 -8.23
C ALA A 135 7.53 8.52 -9.73
N GLN A 136 7.86 7.31 -10.16
CA GLN A 136 8.04 7.00 -11.59
C GLN A 136 6.71 7.02 -12.35
N THR A 137 5.61 6.67 -11.69
CA THR A 137 4.28 6.72 -12.31
C THR A 137 3.85 8.16 -12.56
N ILE A 138 3.99 9.04 -11.56
CA ILE A 138 3.66 10.46 -11.68
C ILE A 138 4.51 11.12 -12.76
N ALA A 139 5.84 10.96 -12.73
CA ALA A 139 6.73 11.52 -13.73
C ALA A 139 6.41 11.05 -15.15
N ALA A 140 6.07 9.77 -15.34
CA ALA A 140 5.71 9.23 -16.65
C ALA A 140 4.38 9.78 -17.17
N LEU A 141 3.43 10.05 -16.30
CA LEU A 141 2.15 10.67 -16.65
C LEU A 141 2.34 12.12 -17.10
N GLU A 142 3.22 12.87 -16.43
CA GLU A 142 3.49 14.27 -16.78
C GLU A 142 4.21 14.43 -18.12
N GLU A 143 5.08 13.49 -18.51
CA GLU A 143 5.93 13.64 -19.70
C GLU A 143 5.21 13.43 -21.03
N ASN A 144 4.26 12.52 -21.15
CA ASN A 144 3.72 12.06 -22.43
C ASN A 144 2.19 12.00 -22.47
N VAL A 145 1.51 12.80 -21.66
CA VAL A 145 0.06 12.86 -21.64
C VAL A 145 -0.38 14.23 -22.16
N ALA A 146 -1.02 14.25 -23.33
CA ALA A 146 -1.50 15.47 -23.94
C ALA A 146 -3.04 15.48 -23.99
N PRO A 147 -3.70 16.65 -23.88
CA PRO A 147 -5.16 16.76 -23.77
C PRO A 147 -5.93 16.17 -24.94
N MET A 148 -5.34 16.12 -26.13
CA MET A 148 -6.01 15.57 -27.32
C MET A 148 -6.27 14.06 -27.20
N PHE A 149 -5.53 13.33 -26.39
CA PHE A 149 -5.72 11.90 -26.19
C PHE A 149 -6.70 11.61 -25.04
N VAL A 150 -7.29 10.42 -25.08
CA VAL A 150 -8.23 9.91 -24.07
C VAL A 150 -7.75 8.55 -23.56
N PRO A 151 -8.17 8.09 -22.36
CA PRO A 151 -7.74 6.79 -21.83
C PRO A 151 -8.41 5.59 -22.53
N TYR A 152 -9.60 5.77 -23.07
CA TYR A 152 -10.40 4.72 -23.70
C TYR A 152 -10.91 5.14 -25.06
N ASN A 153 -10.92 4.20 -26.00
CA ASN A 153 -11.61 4.33 -27.28
C ASN A 153 -13.14 4.25 -27.10
N PRO A 154 -13.94 4.63 -28.11
CA PRO A 154 -15.41 4.54 -28.04
C PRO A 154 -15.94 3.12 -27.80
N ASP A 155 -15.19 2.08 -28.15
CA ASP A 155 -15.53 0.66 -27.90
C ASP A 155 -15.11 0.18 -26.49
N GLY A 156 -14.56 1.07 -25.66
CA GLY A 156 -14.08 0.79 -24.31
C GLY A 156 -12.68 0.18 -24.23
N SER A 157 -12.00 -0.03 -25.36
CA SER A 157 -10.62 -0.50 -25.37
C SER A 157 -9.65 0.58 -24.89
N ILE A 158 -8.54 0.16 -24.28
CA ILE A 158 -7.53 1.05 -23.70
C ILE A 158 -6.68 1.69 -24.80
N VAL A 159 -6.39 2.98 -24.68
CA VAL A 159 -5.47 3.72 -25.53
C VAL A 159 -4.06 3.66 -24.96
N MET A 160 -3.10 3.13 -25.72
CA MET A 160 -1.69 3.06 -25.32
C MET A 160 -0.74 3.65 -26.38
N TYR A 161 -0.90 3.26 -27.64
CA TYR A 161 -0.11 3.75 -28.76
C TYR A 161 -1.04 4.45 -29.79
N PRO A 162 -1.41 5.71 -29.54
CA PRO A 162 -2.24 6.46 -30.49
C PRO A 162 -1.53 6.58 -31.84
N ALA A 163 -2.26 6.44 -32.95
CA ALA A 163 -1.70 6.60 -34.29
C ALA A 163 -1.10 7.98 -34.51
N ASP A 164 -1.63 8.98 -33.80
CA ASP A 164 -1.22 10.38 -33.87
C ASP A 164 0.03 10.70 -33.03
N LEU A 165 0.54 9.75 -32.26
CA LEU A 165 1.75 9.87 -31.46
C LEU A 165 2.83 8.91 -31.97
N ARG A 166 3.98 9.45 -32.42
CA ARG A 166 5.03 8.70 -33.12
C ARG A 166 5.72 7.68 -32.22
N ASN A 167 5.29 6.40 -32.29
CA ASN A 167 5.93 5.27 -31.63
C ASN A 167 6.23 5.47 -30.13
N VAL A 168 5.45 6.31 -29.47
CA VAL A 168 5.55 6.57 -28.03
C VAL A 168 4.26 6.12 -27.36
N ALA A 169 4.41 5.39 -26.29
CA ALA A 169 3.23 5.03 -25.48
C ALA A 169 2.76 6.23 -24.66
N LEU A 170 1.45 6.42 -24.62
CA LEU A 170 0.80 7.44 -23.81
C LEU A 170 1.17 7.26 -22.33
N GLY A 171 1.70 8.33 -21.71
CA GLY A 171 2.20 8.27 -20.33
C GLY A 171 3.22 7.14 -20.09
N LYS A 172 4.07 6.85 -21.10
CA LYS A 172 5.01 5.71 -21.06
C LYS A 172 4.33 4.37 -20.70
N GLY A 173 3.10 4.16 -21.17
CA GLY A 173 2.29 2.97 -20.88
C GLY A 173 1.66 2.93 -19.50
N ARG A 174 1.91 3.92 -18.64
CA ARG A 174 1.35 3.94 -17.28
C ARG A 174 -0.15 4.23 -17.25
N THR A 175 -0.64 5.04 -18.20
CA THR A 175 -2.09 5.26 -18.36
C THR A 175 -2.82 3.96 -18.65
N ALA A 176 -2.30 3.12 -19.55
CA ALA A 176 -2.87 1.80 -19.82
C ALA A 176 -2.84 0.89 -18.59
N ALA A 177 -1.71 0.87 -17.87
CA ALA A 177 -1.57 0.08 -16.64
C ALA A 177 -2.56 0.52 -15.53
N LEU A 178 -2.80 1.82 -15.38
CA LEU A 178 -3.75 2.36 -14.40
C LEU A 178 -5.21 2.14 -14.79
N ALA A 179 -5.50 2.11 -16.09
CA ALA A 179 -6.83 1.85 -16.63
C ALA A 179 -7.23 0.36 -16.54
N ASP A 180 -6.27 -0.55 -16.48
CA ASP A 180 -6.51 -1.99 -16.42
C ASP A 180 -6.86 -2.42 -14.98
N PRO A 181 -8.05 -3.01 -14.74
CA PRO A 181 -8.47 -3.47 -13.41
C PRO A 181 -7.68 -4.67 -12.88
N THR A 182 -6.93 -5.37 -13.74
CA THR A 182 -6.09 -6.50 -13.34
C THR A 182 -4.92 -6.04 -12.47
N ASN A 183 -4.37 -4.84 -12.77
CA ASN A 183 -3.23 -4.29 -12.07
C ASN A 183 -3.60 -3.81 -10.67
N LYS A 184 -2.97 -4.39 -9.67
CA LYS A 184 -3.19 -4.01 -8.26
C LYS A 184 -2.00 -4.36 -7.40
N HIS A 185 -1.80 -3.56 -6.39
CA HIS A 185 -0.80 -3.75 -5.36
C HIS A 185 -1.46 -3.63 -3.98
N THR A 186 -1.21 -4.58 -3.10
CA THR A 186 -1.70 -4.55 -1.72
C THR A 186 -0.58 -4.74 -0.73
N ILE A 187 -0.68 -4.01 0.38
CA ILE A 187 0.22 -4.15 1.52
C ILE A 187 -0.63 -4.42 2.75
N GLU A 188 -0.42 -5.56 3.36
CA GLU A 188 -1.05 -5.95 4.62
C GLU A 188 0.02 -6.00 5.70
N ASN A 189 -0.08 -5.13 6.70
CA ASN A 189 0.81 -5.12 7.85
C ASN A 189 0.04 -5.50 9.10
N LEU A 190 0.65 -6.34 9.92
CA LEU A 190 0.15 -6.68 11.26
C LEU A 190 1.31 -6.57 12.25
N SER A 191 1.15 -5.73 13.27
CA SER A 191 2.11 -5.58 14.35
C SER A 191 1.45 -5.90 15.68
N LEU A 192 2.01 -6.83 16.42
CA LEU A 192 1.61 -7.20 17.77
C LEU A 192 2.78 -6.94 18.71
N THR A 193 2.55 -6.13 19.73
CA THR A 193 3.51 -5.94 20.83
C THR A 193 2.83 -6.32 22.13
N LEU A 194 3.49 -7.17 22.91
CA LEU A 194 3.05 -7.55 24.24
C LEU A 194 4.23 -7.38 25.21
N SER A 195 4.01 -6.62 26.25
CA SER A 195 4.96 -6.40 27.35
C SER A 195 4.34 -6.81 28.66
N ASN A 196 4.97 -7.71 29.37
CA ASN A 196 4.59 -8.11 30.71
C ASN A 196 5.73 -7.79 31.67
N SER A 197 5.40 -7.28 32.85
CA SER A 197 6.38 -7.06 33.90
C SER A 197 5.82 -7.53 35.24
N LEU A 198 6.67 -8.10 36.03
CA LEU A 198 6.42 -8.57 37.38
C LEU A 198 7.46 -7.96 38.30
N GLN A 199 7.00 -7.28 39.35
CA GLN A 199 7.85 -6.76 40.39
C GLN A 199 7.49 -7.43 41.71
N LEU A 200 8.49 -8.02 42.38
CA LEU A 200 8.34 -8.71 43.67
C LEU A 200 9.22 -8.02 44.73
N LYS A 201 8.59 -7.52 45.80
CA LYS A 201 9.28 -7.03 46.99
C LYS A 201 9.58 -8.21 47.90
N LEU A 202 10.76 -8.82 47.76
CA LEU A 202 11.16 -10.02 48.50
C LEU A 202 11.54 -9.71 49.94
N HIS A 203 12.10 -8.53 50.16
CA HIS A 203 12.44 -7.98 51.46
C HIS A 203 12.28 -6.46 51.45
N LYS A 204 12.33 -5.81 52.62
CA LYS A 204 12.27 -4.34 52.70
C LYS A 204 13.34 -3.63 51.85
N ASP A 205 14.50 -4.28 51.69
CA ASP A 205 15.68 -3.76 50.96
C ASP A 205 15.95 -4.52 49.66
N LEU A 206 15.13 -5.53 49.31
CA LEU A 206 15.38 -6.37 48.11
C LEU A 206 14.14 -6.47 47.24
N THR A 207 14.27 -6.06 46.00
CA THR A 207 13.25 -6.19 44.95
C THR A 207 13.77 -7.07 43.83
N PHE A 208 12.91 -7.90 43.27
CA PHE A 208 13.11 -8.64 42.03
C PHE A 208 12.16 -8.09 40.96
N ASP A 209 12.71 -7.70 39.82
CA ASP A 209 11.97 -7.26 38.66
C ASP A 209 12.24 -8.21 37.50
N ALA A 210 11.17 -8.64 36.82
CA ALA A 210 11.26 -9.43 35.61
C ALA A 210 10.32 -8.85 34.56
N SER A 211 10.77 -8.84 33.30
CA SER A 211 9.94 -8.48 32.17
C SER A 211 10.10 -9.45 31.01
N TYR A 212 9.01 -9.65 30.28
CA TYR A 212 9.00 -10.36 29.01
C TYR A 212 8.28 -9.53 27.97
N ASN A 213 9.00 -9.25 26.88
CA ASN A 213 8.52 -8.47 25.77
C ASN A 213 8.56 -9.31 24.49
N ILE A 214 7.48 -9.27 23.72
CA ILE A 214 7.42 -9.83 22.37
C ILE A 214 6.95 -8.76 21.41
N ASN A 215 7.65 -8.65 20.28
CA ASN A 215 7.21 -7.86 19.13
C ASN A 215 7.16 -8.79 17.92
N ASN A 216 5.98 -8.97 17.37
CA ASN A 216 5.77 -9.70 16.12
C ASN A 216 5.25 -8.73 15.07
N TYR A 217 5.97 -8.62 13.96
CA TYR A 217 5.60 -7.81 12.81
C TYR A 217 5.53 -8.70 11.58
N ARG A 218 4.41 -8.64 10.89
CA ARG A 218 4.18 -9.32 9.62
C ARG A 218 3.80 -8.31 8.57
N ARG A 219 4.36 -8.45 7.39
CA ARG A 219 4.00 -7.68 6.21
C ARG A 219 3.86 -8.62 5.03
N LEU A 220 2.77 -8.48 4.31
CA LEU A 220 2.54 -9.20 3.08
C LEU A 220 2.31 -8.20 1.95
N TYR A 221 3.26 -8.17 1.01
CA TYR A 221 3.07 -7.51 -0.28
C TYR A 221 2.48 -8.51 -1.26
N LYS A 222 1.48 -8.05 -2.01
CA LYS A 222 0.92 -8.77 -3.16
C LYS A 222 0.87 -7.82 -4.34
N ASP A 223 1.55 -8.18 -5.41
CA ASP A 223 1.57 -7.45 -6.66
C ASP A 223 0.96 -8.30 -7.76
N ARG A 224 -0.04 -7.78 -8.43
CA ARG A 224 -0.56 -8.32 -9.68
C ARG A 224 -0.34 -7.29 -10.78
N THR A 225 0.44 -7.65 -11.77
CA THR A 225 0.65 -6.86 -12.98
C THR A 225 0.30 -7.70 -14.20
N ALA A 226 -0.46 -7.14 -15.13
CA ALA A 226 -0.80 -7.78 -16.39
C ALA A 226 -0.01 -7.15 -17.54
N ALA A 227 0.20 -7.89 -18.61
CA ALA A 227 0.65 -7.31 -19.87
C ALA A 227 -0.34 -6.24 -20.32
N ASN A 228 0.15 -5.13 -20.90
CA ASN A 228 -0.74 -4.07 -21.37
C ASN A 228 -1.54 -4.56 -22.58
N ILE A 229 -2.86 -4.55 -22.46
CA ILE A 229 -3.82 -4.84 -23.54
C ILE A 229 -4.38 -3.52 -24.02
N TYR A 230 -4.33 -3.26 -25.32
CA TYR A 230 -4.76 -1.99 -25.93
C TYR A 230 -5.29 -2.17 -27.34
N SER A 231 -5.89 -1.12 -27.89
CA SER A 231 -6.30 -1.06 -29.29
C SER A 231 -5.88 0.25 -29.94
N ASP A 232 -5.51 0.21 -31.20
CA ASP A 232 -5.24 1.37 -32.05
C ASP A 232 -6.16 1.43 -33.29
N ALA A 233 -7.01 0.40 -33.48
CA ALA A 233 -7.97 0.32 -34.58
C ALA A 233 -9.20 -0.49 -34.18
N VAL A 234 -10.32 -0.28 -34.85
CA VAL A 234 -11.60 -0.95 -34.56
C VAL A 234 -11.45 -2.47 -34.69
N GLY A 235 -11.86 -3.19 -33.64
CA GLY A 235 -11.84 -4.66 -33.61
C GLY A 235 -10.44 -5.28 -33.52
N VAL A 236 -9.40 -4.48 -33.31
CA VAL A 236 -8.02 -4.94 -33.17
C VAL A 236 -7.60 -4.86 -31.71
N THR A 237 -7.20 -6.00 -31.14
CA THR A 237 -6.62 -6.07 -29.78
C THR A 237 -5.13 -6.38 -29.89
N LYS A 238 -4.31 -5.61 -29.20
CA LYS A 238 -2.87 -5.77 -29.12
C LYS A 238 -2.43 -5.97 -27.69
N THR A 239 -1.37 -6.76 -27.50
CA THR A 239 -0.77 -7.00 -26.18
C THR A 239 0.72 -6.67 -26.24
N THR A 240 1.24 -6.03 -25.19
CA THR A 240 2.67 -5.77 -25.06
C THR A 240 3.15 -5.90 -23.62
N THR A 241 4.33 -6.45 -23.45
CA THR A 241 5.07 -6.51 -22.17
C THR A 241 6.16 -5.45 -22.07
N HIS A 242 6.20 -4.48 -23.00
CA HIS A 242 7.30 -3.51 -23.08
C HIS A 242 7.50 -2.70 -21.79
N TYR A 243 6.41 -2.26 -21.17
CA TYR A 243 6.45 -1.46 -19.95
C TYR A 243 6.06 -2.27 -18.70
N GLN A 244 5.52 -3.48 -18.85
CA GLN A 244 4.92 -4.25 -17.78
C GLN A 244 4.90 -5.74 -18.14
N LYS A 245 5.46 -6.57 -17.29
CA LYS A 245 5.40 -8.03 -17.41
C LYS A 245 4.12 -8.55 -16.77
N ASP A 246 3.60 -9.65 -17.29
CA ASP A 246 2.51 -10.39 -16.67
C ASP A 246 3.06 -11.20 -15.50
N THR A 247 2.80 -10.72 -14.28
CA THR A 247 3.37 -11.31 -13.06
C THR A 247 2.37 -11.29 -11.91
N TYR A 248 2.52 -12.30 -11.04
CA TYR A 248 1.98 -12.28 -9.69
C TYR A 248 3.11 -12.50 -8.69
N ARG A 249 3.23 -11.65 -7.70
CA ARG A 249 4.28 -11.70 -6.71
C ARG A 249 3.71 -11.55 -5.30
N GLU A 250 4.19 -12.41 -4.40
CA GLU A 250 4.03 -12.25 -2.97
C GLU A 250 5.37 -12.12 -2.27
N ARG A 251 5.46 -11.21 -1.31
CA ARG A 251 6.61 -11.05 -0.43
C ARG A 251 6.15 -11.05 1.02
N PRO A 252 6.04 -12.25 1.63
CA PRO A 252 5.86 -12.37 3.07
C PRO A 252 7.15 -11.97 3.80
N TYR A 253 7.00 -11.04 4.72
CA TYR A 253 8.06 -10.60 5.63
C TYR A 253 7.57 -10.78 7.05
N GLU A 254 8.33 -11.50 7.88
CA GLU A 254 8.02 -11.72 9.28
C GLU A 254 9.24 -11.41 10.13
N TYR A 255 9.04 -10.56 11.13
CA TYR A 255 10.02 -10.26 12.16
C TYR A 255 9.43 -10.58 13.52
N THR A 256 10.11 -11.41 14.30
CA THR A 256 9.74 -11.70 15.69
C THR A 256 10.92 -11.43 16.60
N TYR A 257 10.68 -10.61 17.62
CA TYR A 257 11.66 -10.25 18.64
C TYR A 257 11.15 -10.61 20.01
N HIS A 258 11.97 -11.28 20.80
CA HIS A 258 11.75 -11.62 22.18
C HIS A 258 12.83 -10.97 23.03
N ASN A 259 12.43 -10.38 24.14
CA ASN A 259 13.32 -9.87 25.18
C ASN A 259 12.85 -10.31 26.54
N VAL A 260 13.78 -10.79 27.35
CA VAL A 260 13.57 -11.12 28.78
C VAL A 260 14.61 -10.36 29.59
N ASP A 261 14.12 -9.59 30.55
CA ASP A 261 14.95 -8.95 31.57
C ASP A 261 14.60 -9.53 32.94
N ALA A 262 15.61 -9.82 33.75
CA ALA A 262 15.40 -10.23 35.13
C ALA A 262 16.55 -9.68 35.99
N TYR A 263 16.22 -8.95 37.06
CA TYR A 263 17.23 -8.36 37.92
C TYR A 263 16.77 -8.21 39.35
N PHE A 264 17.73 -8.30 40.29
CA PHE A 264 17.59 -7.96 41.67
C PHE A 264 18.12 -6.57 41.95
N THR A 265 17.41 -5.80 42.72
CA THR A 265 17.83 -4.52 43.24
C THR A 265 17.86 -4.61 44.76
N TYR A 266 19.04 -4.41 45.35
CA TYR A 266 19.22 -4.25 46.79
C TYR A 266 19.50 -2.79 47.10
N GLU A 267 18.67 -2.20 48.02
CA GLU A 267 18.81 -0.81 48.45
C GLU A 267 18.72 -0.76 49.98
N HIS A 268 19.79 -0.26 50.60
CA HIS A 268 19.82 -0.12 52.06
C HIS A 268 20.37 1.26 52.48
N SER A 269 19.75 1.84 53.51
CA SER A 269 20.17 3.12 54.06
C SER A 269 20.50 2.96 55.55
N TRP A 270 21.74 3.25 55.94
CA TRP A 270 22.19 3.28 57.31
C TRP A 270 22.07 4.70 57.87
N ASN A 271 21.40 4.84 59.00
CA ASN A 271 21.22 6.09 59.71
C ASN A 271 20.68 7.27 58.90
N LYS A 272 20.08 6.99 57.73
CA LYS A 272 19.64 8.01 56.73
C LYS A 272 20.76 8.83 56.15
N GLU A 273 22.03 8.49 56.40
CA GLU A 273 23.21 9.22 55.94
C GLU A 273 23.96 8.47 54.83
N HIS A 274 24.00 7.14 54.89
CA HIS A 274 24.72 6.30 53.95
C HIS A 274 23.73 5.45 53.17
N ASN A 275 23.67 5.67 51.85
CA ASN A 275 22.79 4.91 50.97
C ASN A 275 23.63 4.01 50.05
N PHE A 276 23.26 2.74 50.03
CA PHE A 276 23.87 1.72 49.17
C PHE A 276 22.83 1.15 48.23
N LYS A 277 23.18 1.05 46.92
CA LYS A 277 22.36 0.40 45.91
C LYS A 277 23.23 -0.54 45.08
N ALA A 278 22.78 -1.78 44.95
CA ALA A 278 23.38 -2.79 44.09
C ALA A 278 22.29 -3.38 43.16
N VAL A 279 22.66 -3.61 41.92
CA VAL A 279 21.80 -4.25 40.93
C VAL A 279 22.56 -5.40 40.29
N ALA A 280 21.95 -6.58 40.22
CA ALA A 280 22.47 -7.73 39.50
C ALA A 280 21.35 -8.37 38.68
N GLY A 281 21.61 -8.67 37.43
CA GLY A 281 20.56 -9.21 36.57
C GLY A 281 21.08 -9.77 35.29
N MET A 282 20.16 -10.19 34.45
CA MET A 282 20.37 -10.72 33.10
C MET A 282 19.42 -10.11 32.10
N ASN A 283 19.87 -9.98 30.89
CA ASN A 283 19.07 -9.71 29.70
C ASN A 283 19.26 -10.85 28.70
N TYR A 284 18.17 -11.28 28.07
CA TYR A 284 18.18 -12.23 26.97
C TYR A 284 17.35 -11.70 25.82
N GLU A 285 17.95 -11.66 24.64
CA GLU A 285 17.30 -11.22 23.41
C GLU A 285 17.37 -12.29 22.33
N LYS A 286 16.30 -12.43 21.60
CA LYS A 286 16.24 -13.30 20.42
C LYS A 286 15.39 -12.64 19.37
N TYR A 287 15.89 -12.59 18.15
CA TYR A 287 15.09 -12.19 17.00
C TYR A 287 15.14 -13.27 15.91
N ARG A 288 14.09 -13.29 15.13
CA ARG A 288 13.98 -14.08 13.91
C ARG A 288 13.42 -13.19 12.82
N LEU A 289 14.07 -13.20 11.66
CA LEU A 289 13.65 -12.53 10.45
C LEU A 289 13.44 -13.58 9.37
N VAL A 290 12.32 -13.48 8.67
CA VAL A 290 12.02 -14.23 7.44
C VAL A 290 11.57 -13.22 6.39
N ASP A 291 12.24 -13.20 5.24
CA ASP A 291 11.90 -12.36 4.11
C ASP A 291 12.01 -13.21 2.84
N ASN A 292 10.88 -13.56 2.26
CA ASN A 292 10.82 -14.41 1.08
C ASN A 292 10.14 -13.64 -0.06
N ILE A 293 10.54 -13.92 -1.29
CA ILE A 293 9.86 -13.44 -2.48
C ILE A 293 9.50 -14.65 -3.32
N VAL A 294 8.23 -14.76 -3.68
CA VAL A 294 7.74 -15.72 -4.67
C VAL A 294 7.10 -14.94 -5.80
N GLU A 295 7.56 -15.17 -7.01
CA GLU A 295 7.10 -14.47 -8.20
C GLU A 295 6.79 -15.50 -9.29
N GLN A 296 5.63 -15.39 -9.91
CA GLN A 296 5.18 -16.19 -11.04
C GLN A 296 5.00 -15.27 -12.24
N PHE A 297 5.44 -15.73 -13.39
CA PHE A 297 5.35 -15.04 -14.67
C PHE A 297 4.45 -15.81 -15.63
N GLY A 298 3.79 -15.11 -16.56
CA GLY A 298 2.96 -15.72 -17.58
C GLY A 298 1.74 -16.41 -16.99
N LEU A 299 0.88 -15.69 -16.28
CA LEU A 299 -0.31 -16.26 -15.67
C LEU A 299 -1.32 -16.69 -16.73
N GLY A 300 -2.01 -17.82 -16.46
CA GLY A 300 -3.04 -18.36 -17.32
C GLY A 300 -4.38 -17.62 -17.30
N SER A 301 -4.53 -16.63 -16.39
CA SER A 301 -5.77 -15.85 -16.25
C SER A 301 -5.51 -14.49 -15.62
N ASP A 302 -6.11 -13.46 -16.19
CA ASP A 302 -6.10 -12.10 -15.63
C ASP A 302 -7.02 -11.91 -14.43
N GLN A 303 -7.92 -12.89 -14.19
CA GLN A 303 -8.90 -12.83 -13.11
C GLN A 303 -8.46 -13.58 -11.84
N ILE A 304 -7.40 -14.38 -11.92
CA ILE A 304 -6.92 -15.21 -10.81
C ILE A 304 -5.60 -14.66 -10.28
N ASP A 305 -5.64 -14.07 -9.09
CA ASP A 305 -4.45 -13.63 -8.36
C ASP A 305 -3.95 -14.74 -7.46
N SER A 306 -3.38 -15.76 -8.05
CA SER A 306 -2.95 -16.96 -7.34
C SER A 306 -1.82 -17.64 -8.08
N PHE A 307 -0.91 -18.24 -7.33
CA PHE A 307 0.13 -19.11 -7.85
C PHE A 307 -0.38 -20.40 -8.51
N ASN A 308 -1.68 -20.62 -8.52
CA ASN A 308 -2.31 -21.76 -9.22
C ASN A 308 -2.73 -21.43 -10.66
N SER A 309 -2.58 -20.18 -11.09
CA SER A 309 -2.88 -19.75 -12.46
C SER A 309 -1.67 -20.05 -13.35
N VAL A 310 -1.71 -21.17 -14.06
CA VAL A 310 -0.60 -21.63 -14.91
C VAL A 310 -1.03 -21.75 -16.37
N ASN A 311 -0.09 -21.52 -17.28
CA ASN A 311 -0.17 -21.83 -18.70
C ASN A 311 1.19 -22.37 -19.19
N ASP A 312 1.36 -22.62 -20.49
CA ASP A 312 2.60 -23.20 -21.05
C ASP A 312 3.84 -22.32 -20.86
N ASP A 313 3.66 -20.99 -20.71
CA ASP A 313 4.72 -20.01 -20.53
C ASP A 313 4.98 -19.65 -19.05
N THR A 314 4.32 -20.34 -18.11
CA THR A 314 4.45 -20.05 -16.67
C THR A 314 5.79 -20.51 -16.13
N TYR A 315 6.48 -19.62 -15.42
CA TYR A 315 7.70 -19.94 -14.66
C TYR A 315 7.74 -19.17 -13.33
N TRP A 316 8.58 -19.65 -12.42
CA TRP A 316 8.62 -19.21 -11.04
C TRP A 316 9.99 -18.65 -10.67
N LEU A 317 9.99 -17.65 -9.82
CA LEU A 317 11.17 -17.16 -9.12
C LEU A 317 10.91 -17.20 -7.61
N VAL A 318 11.79 -17.87 -6.85
CA VAL A 318 11.75 -17.89 -5.39
C VAL A 318 13.08 -17.38 -4.87
N GLN A 319 13.02 -16.38 -3.99
CA GLN A 319 14.17 -15.81 -3.29
C GLN A 319 13.91 -15.82 -1.79
N GLN A 320 14.94 -16.16 -1.01
CA GLN A 320 14.90 -16.21 0.46
C GLN A 320 15.86 -15.18 1.06
#